data_0ac5fcb225444aea8c3176d28039e501
#
_entry.id   0ac5fcb225444aea8c3176d28039e501
#
_cell.length_a   1.000
_cell.length_b   1.000
_cell.length_c   1.000
_cell.angle_alpha   90.00
_cell.angle_beta   90.00
_cell.angle_gamma   90.00
#
_symmetry.space_group_name_H-M   'P 1'
#
loop_
_entity.id
_entity.type
_entity.pdbx_description
1 polymer ?
#
loop_
_entity_poly.entity_id
_entity_poly.type
_entity_poly.pdbx_seq_one_letter_code
_entity_poly.pdbx_strand_id
1 'polypeptide(L)'
;VIGKAEAAPLLLDGLRRLEYRGYDSAGIATLVNGRIERRRAEGKLVNLAAALAARPLPGVTGIGHTRWATHGAPTISNAHPHGTARVAVVHNGIIENHAELRAELEAAGQVFSTETDTETVAQLVDHLLKQGASPEEAAPAAFARLEGAYALALLFAGHSELLIGAQRGAPLAVGYGDAEMYLGSDALAMAPLTQQIAYLEDGDWVVVRRETASFFAAGAAVSRAKKVTSLTGAAIGKGNFRHFMEKEMHEQPVVIGDLLHRMVDAASQMPVLPALPFDLAKISHMTLSACGSGYYAALTGKFWLESISRVPVEADVASEFRYRAPPMRENGLGVLLSQSGETADTLAALRYMAAQGQNILSVVNVPESSIARASEAILDTIAGPEISVASTKAFTAQLTVLAVFALAVARARGALPDTEIARLTDALLELPAKAAEVLANDGTIHALAARIAEARDVLYLGRGACYPIALEGALKLKEISYIHAEGYAAGELKHGPIALIDKAVPVIAICPSGPLFEKTASNLQEAAARGGQIVVFSDPVGAAKLRAIAAATIVLPKIDPFAAPILYAIPVQMLAYHVAVLKGTDVDQPRNLAKSVTVE
;
A
#
# COMPACT_ATOMS: atom_id res chain seq x y z
N VAL A 1 19.07 -8.26 13.66
CA VAL A 1 20.02 -9.23 13.11
C VAL A 1 20.90 -9.77 14.25
N ILE A 2 21.06 -11.08 14.33
CA ILE A 2 22.11 -11.78 15.06
C ILE A 2 22.94 -12.51 14.01
N GLY A 3 24.07 -11.93 13.59
CA GLY A 3 24.83 -12.36 12.43
C GLY A 3 26.20 -12.96 12.75
N LYS A 4 26.83 -13.56 11.71
CA LYS A 4 28.23 -13.97 11.69
C LYS A 4 29.17 -12.80 11.32
N ALA A 5 28.67 -11.93 10.45
CA ALA A 5 29.34 -10.72 9.99
C ALA A 5 28.82 -9.47 10.71
N GLU A 6 29.40 -8.31 10.42
CA GLU A 6 28.93 -7.02 10.93
C GLU A 6 27.45 -6.80 10.59
N ALA A 7 26.63 -6.48 11.58
CA ALA A 7 25.19 -6.32 11.42
C ALA A 7 24.82 -5.02 10.66
N ALA A 8 25.63 -3.95 10.78
CA ALA A 8 25.27 -2.66 10.22
C ALA A 8 25.12 -2.66 8.68
N PRO A 9 26.00 -3.31 7.88
CA PRO A 9 25.81 -3.43 6.44
C PRO A 9 24.56 -4.23 6.06
N LEU A 10 24.28 -5.34 6.77
CA LEU A 10 23.10 -6.18 6.54
C LEU A 10 21.81 -5.42 6.87
N LEU A 11 21.81 -4.69 7.99
CA LEU A 11 20.68 -3.84 8.38
C LEU A 11 20.47 -2.72 7.37
N LEU A 12 21.54 -2.05 6.93
CA LEU A 12 21.44 -0.98 5.93
C LEU A 12 20.84 -1.49 4.60
N ASP A 13 21.24 -2.70 4.16
CA ASP A 13 20.67 -3.30 2.96
C ASP A 13 19.20 -3.68 3.14
N GLY A 14 18.84 -4.28 4.28
CA GLY A 14 17.44 -4.57 4.62
C GLY A 14 16.57 -3.31 4.71
N LEU A 15 17.11 -2.24 5.32
CA LEU A 15 16.41 -0.95 5.41
C LEU A 15 16.22 -0.27 4.05
N ARG A 16 17.14 -0.43 3.09
CA ARG A 16 16.96 0.07 1.71
C ARG A 16 15.73 -0.54 1.04
N ARG A 17 15.41 -1.79 1.37
CA ARG A 17 14.22 -2.49 0.86
C ARG A 17 12.93 -2.05 1.54
N LEU A 18 13.02 -1.38 2.69
CA LEU A 18 11.90 -0.85 3.46
C LEU A 18 11.79 0.68 3.39
N GLU A 19 12.74 1.38 2.76
CA GLU A 19 12.80 2.85 2.72
C GLU A 19 11.52 3.47 2.15
N TYR A 20 10.84 2.77 1.23
CA TYR A 20 9.57 3.21 0.66
C TYR A 20 8.41 3.30 1.69
N ARG A 21 8.58 2.69 2.88
CA ARG A 21 7.61 2.74 3.99
C ARG A 21 7.86 3.88 4.98
N GLY A 22 9.06 4.47 4.98
CA GLY A 22 9.41 5.59 5.84
C GLY A 22 10.82 6.08 5.54
N TYR A 23 10.99 7.38 5.43
CA TYR A 23 12.27 8.01 5.03
C TYR A 23 12.51 9.38 5.68
N ASP A 24 11.79 9.70 6.76
CA ASP A 24 11.95 10.96 7.50
C ASP A 24 13.22 10.99 8.33
N SER A 25 13.60 9.83 8.85
CA SER A 25 14.87 9.60 9.53
C SER A 25 15.16 8.10 9.58
N ALA A 26 16.41 7.76 9.81
CA ALA A 26 16.84 6.37 9.92
C ALA A 26 17.95 6.20 10.95
N GLY A 27 18.12 4.97 11.45
CA GLY A 27 19.26 4.66 12.31
C GLY A 27 19.44 3.18 12.57
N ILE A 28 20.65 2.87 13.04
CA ILE A 28 21.11 1.54 13.40
C ILE A 28 21.75 1.59 14.78
N ALA A 29 21.50 0.56 15.59
CA ALA A 29 22.22 0.27 16.82
C ALA A 29 22.84 -1.11 16.72
N THR A 30 24.10 -1.26 17.19
CA THR A 30 24.78 -2.55 17.30
C THR A 30 25.44 -2.68 18.68
N LEU A 31 25.74 -3.93 19.06
CA LEU A 31 26.54 -4.22 20.26
C LEU A 31 28.02 -4.24 19.92
N VAL A 32 28.75 -3.31 20.50
CA VAL A 32 30.22 -3.21 20.37
C VAL A 32 30.83 -3.37 21.74
N ASN A 33 31.60 -4.43 21.95
CA ASN A 33 32.22 -4.75 23.26
C ASN A 33 31.21 -4.77 24.43
N GLY A 34 30.01 -5.33 24.18
CA GLY A 34 28.94 -5.43 25.17
C GLY A 34 28.16 -4.12 25.41
N ARG A 35 28.48 -3.03 24.72
CA ARG A 35 27.79 -1.73 24.81
C ARG A 35 26.99 -1.45 23.56
N ILE A 36 25.90 -0.73 23.72
CA ILE A 36 25.05 -0.29 22.59
C ILE A 36 25.65 0.97 21.98
N GLU A 37 26.05 0.88 20.72
CA GLU A 37 26.45 2.04 19.92
C GLU A 37 25.38 2.32 18.85
N ARG A 38 25.11 3.59 18.57
CA ARG A 38 24.07 4.03 17.63
C ARG A 38 24.60 5.01 16.60
N ARG A 39 24.07 4.93 15.36
CA ARG A 39 24.18 5.96 14.31
C ARG A 39 22.78 6.27 13.82
N ARG A 40 22.47 7.55 13.76
CA ARG A 40 21.16 8.06 13.34
C ARG A 40 21.35 9.23 12.38
N ALA A 41 20.45 9.37 11.43
CA ALA A 41 20.45 10.47 10.47
C ALA A 41 19.01 10.93 10.20
N GLU A 42 18.86 12.21 9.95
CA GLU A 42 17.63 12.81 9.43
C GLU A 42 17.55 12.60 7.91
N GLY A 43 16.33 12.46 7.38
CA GLY A 43 16.05 12.26 5.96
C GLY A 43 16.37 10.85 5.47
N LYS A 44 16.62 10.75 4.19
CA LYS A 44 16.79 9.47 3.47
C LYS A 44 17.99 8.65 3.94
N LEU A 45 17.92 7.37 3.65
CA LEU A 45 18.90 6.35 4.10
C LEU A 45 20.32 6.62 3.61
N VAL A 46 20.49 7.38 2.53
CA VAL A 46 21.80 7.84 2.06
C VAL A 46 22.55 8.63 3.13
N ASN A 47 21.86 9.41 3.97
CA ASN A 47 22.45 10.18 5.05
C ASN A 47 22.95 9.25 6.18
N LEU A 48 22.18 8.21 6.51
CA LEU A 48 22.64 7.17 7.46
C LEU A 48 23.83 6.40 6.90
N ALA A 49 23.84 6.07 5.61
CA ALA A 49 24.98 5.41 4.97
C ALA A 49 26.25 6.24 5.07
N ALA A 50 26.18 7.56 4.84
CA ALA A 50 27.29 8.48 5.02
C ALA A 50 27.77 8.54 6.48
N ALA A 51 26.85 8.57 7.46
CA ALA A 51 27.18 8.56 8.88
C ALA A 51 27.87 7.24 9.31
N LEU A 52 27.45 6.10 8.76
CA LEU A 52 28.09 4.79 9.00
C LEU A 52 29.47 4.69 8.34
N ALA A 53 29.65 5.26 7.15
CA ALA A 53 30.96 5.32 6.48
C ALA A 53 31.97 6.17 7.29
N ALA A 54 31.51 7.29 7.85
CA ALA A 54 32.36 8.16 8.69
C ALA A 54 32.69 7.55 10.06
N ARG A 55 31.77 6.79 10.65
CA ARG A 55 31.90 6.14 11.95
C ARG A 55 31.25 4.75 11.94
N PRO A 56 31.97 3.70 11.54
CA PRO A 56 31.43 2.34 11.45
C PRO A 56 30.87 1.79 12.77
N LEU A 57 30.01 0.78 12.65
CA LEU A 57 29.46 -0.01 13.77
C LEU A 57 29.85 -1.48 13.58
N PRO A 58 30.92 -1.96 14.19
CA PRO A 58 31.47 -3.30 13.93
C PRO A 58 30.76 -4.45 14.66
N GLY A 59 29.67 -4.19 15.39
CA GLY A 59 28.93 -5.23 16.09
C GLY A 59 28.22 -6.20 15.16
N VAL A 60 28.16 -7.49 15.54
CA VAL A 60 27.48 -8.55 14.76
C VAL A 60 26.00 -8.74 15.14
N THR A 61 25.57 -8.13 16.23
CA THR A 61 24.17 -8.10 16.67
C THR A 61 23.69 -6.67 16.69
N GLY A 62 22.54 -6.42 16.07
CA GLY A 62 22.00 -5.07 15.97
C GLY A 62 20.56 -5.00 15.50
N ILE A 63 19.98 -3.80 15.63
CA ILE A 63 18.66 -3.43 15.17
C ILE A 63 18.75 -2.15 14.34
N GLY A 64 17.81 -1.97 13.41
CA GLY A 64 17.77 -0.80 12.55
C GLY A 64 16.34 -0.44 12.17
N HIS A 65 16.12 0.82 11.78
CA HIS A 65 14.80 1.35 11.47
C HIS A 65 14.88 2.51 10.48
N THR A 66 13.87 2.56 9.58
CA THR A 66 13.52 3.74 8.78
C THR A 66 12.21 4.28 9.33
N ARG A 67 12.21 5.55 9.74
CA ARG A 67 11.09 6.15 10.47
C ARG A 67 10.16 6.91 9.56
N TRP A 68 8.87 6.68 9.76
CA TRP A 68 7.78 7.58 9.42
C TRP A 68 7.34 8.28 10.71
N ALA A 69 7.45 9.61 10.77
CA ALA A 69 7.22 10.35 12.00
C ALA A 69 5.72 10.42 12.34
N THR A 70 5.32 9.79 13.44
CA THR A 70 3.97 9.89 14.04
C THR A 70 3.98 10.83 15.25
N HIS A 71 4.99 10.72 16.13
CA HIS A 71 5.18 11.53 17.34
C HIS A 71 6.56 12.18 17.34
N GLY A 72 6.62 13.49 17.50
CA GLY A 72 7.85 14.29 17.48
C GLY A 72 8.39 14.55 16.06
N ALA A 73 9.03 15.72 15.88
CA ALA A 73 9.57 16.15 14.60
C ALA A 73 10.62 15.16 14.04
N PRO A 74 10.82 15.10 12.70
CA PRO A 74 11.80 14.21 12.06
C PRO A 74 13.24 14.72 12.26
N THR A 75 13.73 14.72 13.48
CA THR A 75 15.08 15.15 13.88
C THR A 75 15.96 13.93 14.20
N ILE A 76 17.27 14.13 14.24
CA ILE A 76 18.23 13.08 14.66
C ILE A 76 17.93 12.58 16.08
N SER A 77 17.49 13.45 17.00
CA SER A 77 17.14 13.05 18.37
C SER A 77 15.94 12.10 18.41
N ASN A 78 14.94 12.33 17.55
CA ASN A 78 13.72 11.55 17.45
C ASN A 78 13.85 10.35 16.48
N ALA A 79 15.01 10.16 15.83
CA ALA A 79 15.26 9.00 14.97
C ALA A 79 15.48 7.73 15.82
N HIS A 80 14.91 6.61 15.38
CA HIS A 80 15.18 5.29 15.97
C HIS A 80 16.60 4.81 15.65
N PRO A 81 17.20 3.89 16.44
CA PRO A 81 16.70 3.29 17.68
C PRO A 81 16.73 4.26 18.86
N HIS A 82 15.67 4.22 19.69
CA HIS A 82 15.68 4.86 21.01
C HIS A 82 16.32 3.93 22.05
N GLY A 83 16.85 4.47 23.14
CA GLY A 83 17.38 3.58 24.15
C GLY A 83 18.21 4.28 25.22
N THR A 84 18.47 3.52 26.26
CA THR A 84 19.32 3.81 27.43
C THR A 84 20.72 3.19 27.27
N ALA A 85 21.48 3.13 28.34
CA ALA A 85 22.74 2.39 28.36
C ALA A 85 22.56 0.86 28.35
N ARG A 86 21.33 0.34 28.69
CA ARG A 86 21.03 -1.09 28.85
C ARG A 86 20.23 -1.69 27.73
N VAL A 87 19.36 -0.92 27.12
CA VAL A 87 18.43 -1.39 26.08
C VAL A 87 18.29 -0.38 24.95
N ALA A 88 18.18 -0.87 23.70
CA ALA A 88 17.77 -0.08 22.55
C ALA A 88 16.52 -0.72 21.90
N VAL A 89 15.62 0.12 21.39
CA VAL A 89 14.32 -0.27 20.86
C VAL A 89 14.10 0.37 19.50
N VAL A 90 13.60 -0.42 18.56
CA VAL A 90 12.94 0.07 17.33
C VAL A 90 11.48 -0.32 17.37
N HIS A 91 10.61 0.51 16.80
CA HIS A 91 9.17 0.42 16.91
C HIS A 91 8.49 0.85 15.62
N ASN A 92 7.58 0.03 15.12
CA ASN A 92 6.56 0.39 14.14
C ASN A 92 5.21 0.39 14.85
N GLY A 93 4.47 1.48 14.80
CA GLY A 93 3.18 1.60 15.46
C GLY A 93 3.06 2.84 16.32
N ILE A 94 2.07 2.83 17.22
CA ILE A 94 1.80 3.89 18.19
C ILE A 94 1.54 3.26 19.56
N ILE A 95 2.21 3.76 20.58
CA ILE A 95 1.93 3.44 21.98
C ILE A 95 0.94 4.49 22.52
N GLU A 96 -0.34 4.15 22.57
CA GLU A 96 -1.43 5.08 22.88
C GLU A 96 -1.33 5.65 24.31
N ASN A 97 -0.96 4.80 25.28
CA ASN A 97 -0.81 5.20 26.69
C ASN A 97 0.59 5.74 27.04
N HIS A 98 1.39 6.15 26.04
CA HIS A 98 2.77 6.61 26.26
C HIS A 98 2.87 7.81 27.21
N ALA A 99 1.91 8.73 27.19
CA ALA A 99 1.92 9.92 28.05
C ALA A 99 1.79 9.57 29.54
N GLU A 100 0.88 8.63 29.88
CA GLU A 100 0.67 8.14 31.25
C GLU A 100 1.90 7.40 31.76
N LEU A 101 2.42 6.46 30.93
CA LEU A 101 3.63 5.70 31.28
C LEU A 101 4.85 6.62 31.44
N ARG A 102 4.97 7.65 30.62
CA ARG A 102 6.03 8.65 30.72
C ARG A 102 5.98 9.40 32.04
N ALA A 103 4.80 9.90 32.42
CA ALA A 103 4.62 10.63 33.69
C ALA A 103 4.98 9.76 34.90
N GLU A 104 4.57 8.49 34.89
CA GLU A 104 4.94 7.52 35.95
C GLU A 104 6.45 7.29 36.02
N LEU A 105 7.11 7.08 34.88
CA LEU A 105 8.53 6.82 34.79
C LEU A 105 9.38 8.04 35.16
N GLU A 106 8.96 9.24 34.80
CA GLU A 106 9.59 10.49 35.24
C GLU A 106 9.47 10.66 36.77
N ALA A 107 8.32 10.34 37.35
CA ALA A 107 8.15 10.31 38.81
C ALA A 107 9.04 9.26 39.50
N ALA A 108 9.33 8.15 38.80
CA ALA A 108 10.27 7.12 39.25
C ALA A 108 11.76 7.45 38.98
N GLY A 109 12.05 8.67 38.47
CA GLY A 109 13.42 9.17 38.26
C GLY A 109 14.04 8.76 36.92
N GLN A 110 13.25 8.29 35.93
CA GLN A 110 13.74 8.09 34.57
C GLN A 110 13.79 9.44 33.83
N VAL A 111 14.80 9.58 32.94
CA VAL A 111 15.02 10.83 32.20
C VAL A 111 14.74 10.59 30.72
N PHE A 112 13.84 11.36 30.16
CA PHE A 112 13.50 11.34 28.74
C PHE A 112 14.29 12.39 27.95
N SER A 113 14.70 12.04 26.76
CA SER A 113 15.54 12.87 25.88
C SER A 113 14.88 13.18 24.52
N THR A 114 13.75 12.54 24.21
CA THR A 114 13.04 12.67 22.94
C THR A 114 11.55 12.92 23.16
N GLU A 115 10.86 13.27 22.05
CA GLU A 115 9.42 13.51 22.04
C GLU A 115 8.60 12.27 21.60
N THR A 116 9.28 11.14 21.38
CA THR A 116 8.65 9.95 20.80
C THR A 116 7.99 9.08 21.87
N ASP A 117 6.90 8.43 21.50
CA ASP A 117 6.24 7.37 22.25
C ASP A 117 7.17 6.15 22.47
N THR A 118 8.04 5.86 21.50
CA THR A 118 8.99 4.75 21.53
C THR A 118 10.01 4.86 22.68
N GLU A 119 10.44 6.05 23.05
CA GLU A 119 11.36 6.21 24.19
C GLU A 119 10.72 5.70 25.48
N THR A 120 9.40 5.81 25.62
CA THR A 120 8.66 5.28 26.78
C THR A 120 8.86 3.77 26.94
N VAL A 121 8.87 3.02 25.84
CA VAL A 121 9.16 1.58 25.85
C VAL A 121 10.59 1.31 26.36
N ALA A 122 11.58 2.05 25.83
CA ALA A 122 12.97 1.90 26.26
C ALA A 122 13.16 2.21 27.75
N GLN A 123 12.53 3.28 28.24
CA GLN A 123 12.62 3.69 29.64
C GLN A 123 11.89 2.73 30.58
N LEU A 124 10.75 2.16 30.14
CA LEU A 124 10.01 1.17 30.92
C LEU A 124 10.81 -0.13 31.09
N VAL A 125 11.39 -0.64 30.01
CA VAL A 125 12.25 -1.83 30.07
C VAL A 125 13.51 -1.56 30.91
N ASP A 126 14.16 -0.40 30.75
CA ASP A 126 15.34 -0.02 31.55
C ASP A 126 15.01 0.08 33.05
N HIS A 127 13.83 0.59 33.39
CA HIS A 127 13.36 0.66 34.77
C HIS A 127 13.24 -0.74 35.40
N LEU A 128 12.66 -1.70 34.69
CA LEU A 128 12.53 -3.09 35.14
C LEU A 128 13.92 -3.78 35.26
N LEU A 129 14.81 -3.55 34.29
CA LEU A 129 16.18 -4.05 34.35
C LEU A 129 16.97 -3.48 35.59
N LYS A 130 16.74 -2.20 35.96
CA LYS A 130 17.31 -1.58 37.15
C LYS A 130 16.78 -2.23 38.44
N GLN A 131 15.58 -2.78 38.42
CA GLN A 131 14.98 -3.51 39.54
C GLN A 131 15.48 -4.96 39.65
N GLY A 132 16.39 -5.40 38.75
CA GLY A 132 17.03 -6.71 38.76
C GLY A 132 16.37 -7.77 37.91
N ALA A 133 15.35 -7.43 37.11
CA ALA A 133 14.75 -8.35 36.15
C ALA A 133 15.77 -8.67 35.03
N SER A 134 15.76 -9.92 34.55
CA SER A 134 16.46 -10.31 33.31
C SER A 134 15.80 -9.69 32.07
N PRO A 135 16.47 -9.62 30.91
CA PRO A 135 15.85 -9.18 29.68
C PRO A 135 14.56 -9.94 29.31
N GLU A 136 14.57 -11.26 29.50
CA GLU A 136 13.45 -12.14 29.22
C GLU A 136 12.27 -12.01 30.19
N GLU A 137 12.49 -11.39 31.36
CA GLU A 137 11.44 -11.02 32.33
C GLU A 137 10.99 -9.57 32.12
N ALA A 138 11.91 -8.64 31.92
CA ALA A 138 11.63 -7.21 31.77
C ALA A 138 10.81 -6.90 30.50
N ALA A 139 11.15 -7.54 29.36
CA ALA A 139 10.49 -7.25 28.11
C ALA A 139 9.00 -7.63 28.12
N PRO A 140 8.59 -8.87 28.43
CA PRO A 140 7.16 -9.22 28.47
C PRO A 140 6.40 -8.44 29.56
N ALA A 141 7.02 -8.14 30.72
CA ALA A 141 6.40 -7.30 31.74
C ALA A 141 6.14 -5.87 31.22
N ALA A 142 7.03 -5.32 30.41
CA ALA A 142 6.81 -4.05 29.74
C ALA A 142 5.67 -4.16 28.69
N PHE A 143 5.68 -5.19 27.82
CA PHE A 143 4.67 -5.39 26.77
C PHE A 143 3.25 -5.49 27.34
N ALA A 144 3.09 -6.14 28.50
CA ALA A 144 1.79 -6.26 29.17
C ALA A 144 1.19 -4.92 29.61
N ARG A 145 2.00 -3.85 29.67
CA ARG A 145 1.58 -2.50 30.06
C ARG A 145 1.32 -1.57 28.89
N LEU A 146 1.73 -1.97 27.65
CA LEU A 146 1.57 -1.14 26.47
C LEU A 146 0.17 -1.25 25.90
N GLU A 147 -0.41 -0.12 25.49
CA GLU A 147 -1.67 -0.04 24.76
C GLU A 147 -1.40 0.49 23.35
N GLY A 148 -2.25 0.09 22.37
CA GLY A 148 -2.11 0.47 20.96
C GLY A 148 -1.54 -0.63 20.08
N ALA A 149 -1.21 -0.28 18.84
CA ALA A 149 -0.66 -1.18 17.83
C ALA A 149 0.86 -1.00 17.73
N TYR A 150 1.62 -2.11 17.83
CA TYR A 150 3.07 -2.06 17.77
C TYR A 150 3.74 -3.33 17.23
N ALA A 151 4.87 -3.16 16.58
CA ALA A 151 5.90 -4.18 16.37
C ALA A 151 7.23 -3.66 16.92
N LEU A 152 7.79 -4.37 17.88
CA LEU A 152 8.97 -3.98 18.63
C LEU A 152 10.13 -4.93 18.37
N ALA A 153 11.35 -4.41 18.30
CA ALA A 153 12.57 -5.19 18.42
C ALA A 153 13.53 -4.52 19.43
N LEU A 154 13.99 -5.31 20.40
CA LEU A 154 14.80 -4.87 21.53
C LEU A 154 16.19 -5.51 21.46
N LEU A 155 17.22 -4.69 21.73
CA LEU A 155 18.63 -5.06 21.82
C LEU A 155 19.12 -4.73 23.23
N PHE A 156 19.83 -5.66 23.89
CA PHE A 156 20.22 -5.53 25.28
C PHE A 156 21.78 -5.47 25.44
N ALA A 157 22.28 -4.51 26.18
CA ALA A 157 23.71 -4.41 26.51
C ALA A 157 24.18 -5.65 27.29
N GLY A 158 25.33 -6.17 26.93
CA GLY A 158 25.90 -7.38 27.56
C GLY A 158 25.36 -8.71 27.02
N HIS A 159 24.34 -8.70 26.14
CA HIS A 159 23.68 -9.90 25.60
C HIS A 159 23.86 -9.98 24.08
N SER A 160 25.06 -10.40 23.63
CA SER A 160 25.45 -10.38 22.21
C SER A 160 24.68 -11.34 21.30
N GLU A 161 23.92 -12.28 21.83
CA GLU A 161 23.15 -13.27 21.08
C GLU A 161 21.66 -13.25 21.46
N LEU A 162 21.15 -12.07 21.83
CA LEU A 162 19.76 -11.92 22.24
C LEU A 162 19.10 -10.73 21.54
N LEU A 163 17.97 -11.01 20.89
CA LEU A 163 16.96 -10.02 20.52
C LEU A 163 15.62 -10.48 21.09
N ILE A 164 14.79 -9.53 21.51
CA ILE A 164 13.41 -9.82 21.88
C ILE A 164 12.51 -8.98 20.99
N GLY A 165 11.48 -9.62 20.41
CA GLY A 165 10.48 -8.95 19.58
C GLY A 165 9.09 -9.13 20.14
N ALA A 166 8.18 -8.19 19.88
CA ALA A 166 6.76 -8.30 20.21
C ALA A 166 5.90 -7.72 19.11
N GLN A 167 4.73 -8.29 18.94
CA GLN A 167 3.75 -7.86 17.95
C GLN A 167 2.37 -7.69 18.60
N ARG A 168 1.72 -6.57 18.28
CA ARG A 168 0.30 -6.31 18.50
C ARG A 168 -0.20 -5.35 17.43
N GLY A 169 -1.07 -5.82 16.55
CA GLY A 169 -1.63 -4.98 15.48
C GLY A 169 -0.70 -4.67 14.29
N ALA A 170 0.62 -4.60 14.49
CA ALA A 170 1.61 -4.35 13.43
C ALA A 170 2.46 -5.61 13.16
N PRO A 171 2.82 -5.93 11.89
CA PRO A 171 3.45 -7.20 11.54
C PRO A 171 4.91 -7.33 12.03
N LEU A 172 5.28 -8.56 12.44
CA LEU A 172 6.65 -8.95 12.76
C LEU A 172 6.92 -10.39 12.34
N ALA A 173 8.12 -10.68 11.84
CA ALA A 173 8.53 -12.00 11.40
C ALA A 173 9.95 -12.32 11.82
N VAL A 174 10.21 -13.62 12.05
CA VAL A 174 11.54 -14.18 12.32
C VAL A 174 12.05 -14.87 11.06
N GLY A 175 13.26 -14.51 10.61
CA GLY A 175 13.98 -15.18 9.53
C GLY A 175 15.05 -16.12 10.09
N TYR A 176 15.13 -17.33 9.56
CA TYR A 176 16.08 -18.36 9.95
C TYR A 176 17.19 -18.50 8.91
N GLY A 177 18.39 -18.11 9.27
CA GLY A 177 19.60 -18.30 8.46
C GLY A 177 20.45 -19.46 8.95
N ASP A 178 21.64 -19.64 8.36
CA ASP A 178 22.63 -20.62 8.79
C ASP A 178 23.48 -20.05 9.93
N ALA A 179 23.17 -20.44 11.16
CA ALA A 179 23.73 -19.88 12.42
C ALA A 179 23.65 -18.35 12.48
N GLU A 180 22.58 -17.80 11.91
CA GLU A 180 22.22 -16.40 11.92
C GLU A 180 20.71 -16.29 12.05
N MET A 181 20.23 -15.24 12.73
CA MET A 181 18.79 -15.03 12.89
C MET A 181 18.42 -13.57 12.60
N TYR A 182 17.24 -13.41 12.06
CA TYR A 182 16.73 -12.12 11.61
C TYR A 182 15.37 -11.86 12.23
N LEU A 183 15.08 -10.59 12.50
CA LEU A 183 13.78 -10.11 12.94
C LEU A 183 13.43 -8.90 12.07
N GLY A 184 12.26 -8.89 11.46
CA GLY A 184 11.86 -7.82 10.55
C GLY A 184 10.35 -7.68 10.45
N SER A 185 9.91 -6.46 10.18
CA SER A 185 8.49 -6.15 9.96
C SER A 185 7.95 -6.64 8.61
N ASP A 186 8.85 -7.07 7.71
CA ASP A 186 8.51 -7.58 6.39
C ASP A 186 9.53 -8.61 5.92
N ALA A 187 9.03 -9.71 5.33
CA ALA A 187 9.86 -10.73 4.71
C ALA A 187 10.78 -10.18 3.60
N LEU A 188 10.36 -9.12 2.90
CA LEU A 188 11.12 -8.47 1.84
C LEU A 188 12.49 -7.95 2.32
N ALA A 189 12.58 -7.45 3.55
CA ALA A 189 13.85 -7.00 4.13
C ALA A 189 14.84 -8.14 4.34
N MET A 190 14.33 -9.35 4.59
CA MET A 190 15.11 -10.55 4.91
C MET A 190 15.31 -11.47 3.69
N ALA A 191 14.57 -11.27 2.60
CA ALA A 191 14.56 -12.14 1.42
C ALA A 191 15.94 -12.46 0.81
N PRO A 192 16.94 -11.56 0.79
CA PRO A 192 18.30 -11.90 0.34
C PRO A 192 19.09 -12.76 1.31
N LEU A 193 18.68 -12.79 2.57
CA LEU A 193 19.41 -13.43 3.67
C LEU A 193 18.85 -14.81 3.99
N THR A 194 17.53 -14.98 3.87
CA THR A 194 16.85 -16.24 4.11
C THR A 194 15.48 -16.30 3.43
N GLN A 195 15.08 -17.49 3.05
CA GLN A 195 13.72 -17.79 2.57
C GLN A 195 12.87 -18.48 3.66
N GLN A 196 13.47 -18.88 4.79
CA GLN A 196 12.74 -19.54 5.88
C GLN A 196 12.25 -18.50 6.89
N ILE A 197 10.95 -18.32 6.97
CA ILE A 197 10.32 -17.27 7.78
C ILE A 197 9.21 -17.85 8.65
N ALA A 198 9.12 -17.39 9.89
CA ALA A 198 7.97 -17.60 10.76
C ALA A 198 7.37 -16.24 11.15
N TYR A 199 6.07 -16.07 10.89
CA TYR A 199 5.34 -14.87 11.28
C TYR A 199 4.84 -14.99 12.72
N LEU A 200 4.90 -13.89 13.47
CA LEU A 200 4.22 -13.77 14.74
C LEU A 200 2.71 -13.60 14.48
N GLU A 201 1.91 -14.03 15.42
CA GLU A 201 0.48 -13.75 15.49
C GLU A 201 0.22 -12.57 16.45
N ASP A 202 -1.00 -12.03 16.41
CA ASP A 202 -1.35 -10.85 17.22
C ASP A 202 -1.27 -11.17 18.73
N GLY A 203 -0.52 -10.37 19.46
CA GLY A 203 -0.22 -10.58 20.89
C GLY A 203 0.98 -11.48 21.18
N ASP A 204 1.68 -11.97 20.14
CA ASP A 204 2.89 -12.76 20.33
C ASP A 204 4.09 -11.89 20.73
N TRP A 205 4.99 -12.51 21.50
CA TRP A 205 6.36 -12.04 21.60
C TRP A 205 7.35 -13.20 21.39
N VAL A 206 8.60 -12.89 21.05
CA VAL A 206 9.61 -13.87 20.65
C VAL A 206 10.97 -13.54 21.26
N VAL A 207 11.65 -14.57 21.77
CA VAL A 207 13.08 -14.54 22.12
C VAL A 207 13.85 -15.14 20.97
N VAL A 208 14.70 -14.34 20.34
CA VAL A 208 15.57 -14.75 19.23
C VAL A 208 17.00 -14.85 19.72
N ARG A 209 17.60 -16.02 19.53
CA ARG A 209 19.02 -16.30 19.79
C ARG A 209 19.67 -16.73 18.48
N ARG A 210 20.97 -16.91 18.44
CA ARG A 210 21.73 -17.21 17.21
C ARG A 210 21.18 -18.36 16.36
N GLU A 211 20.62 -19.39 16.98
CA GLU A 211 20.13 -20.59 16.26
C GLU A 211 18.66 -20.91 16.55
N THR A 212 18.04 -20.18 17.47
CA THR A 212 16.69 -20.52 17.94
C THR A 212 15.80 -19.29 18.05
N ALA A 213 14.51 -19.52 17.84
CA ALA A 213 13.45 -18.58 18.19
C ALA A 213 12.40 -19.28 19.06
N SER A 214 12.11 -18.70 20.22
CA SER A 214 11.08 -19.18 21.14
C SER A 214 9.93 -18.18 21.15
N PHE A 215 8.73 -18.63 20.75
CA PHE A 215 7.55 -17.80 20.68
C PHE A 215 6.66 -17.99 21.90
N PHE A 216 6.00 -16.93 22.32
CA PHE A 216 5.11 -16.89 23.48
C PHE A 216 3.84 -16.11 23.15
N ALA A 217 2.70 -16.61 23.63
CA ALA A 217 1.41 -15.94 23.57
C ALA A 217 0.72 -16.06 24.94
N ALA A 218 0.15 -14.98 25.46
CA ALA A 218 -0.52 -14.92 26.75
C ALA A 218 0.28 -15.58 27.91
N GLY A 219 1.61 -15.44 27.90
CA GLY A 219 2.52 -15.98 28.89
C GLY A 219 2.91 -17.46 28.71
N ALA A 220 2.39 -18.16 27.71
CA ALA A 220 2.70 -19.55 27.40
C ALA A 220 3.58 -19.68 26.17
N ALA A 221 4.47 -20.67 26.12
CA ALA A 221 5.24 -21.00 24.92
C ALA A 221 4.33 -21.56 23.83
N VAL A 222 4.49 -21.05 22.60
CA VAL A 222 3.71 -21.46 21.44
C VAL A 222 4.62 -21.84 20.27
N SER A 223 4.10 -22.59 19.30
CA SER A 223 4.82 -22.92 18.07
C SER A 223 4.26 -22.09 16.91
N ARG A 224 5.16 -21.58 16.05
CA ARG A 224 4.80 -20.88 14.81
C ARG A 224 5.41 -21.63 13.62
N ALA A 225 4.58 -21.84 12.60
CA ALA A 225 5.00 -22.59 11.42
C ALA A 225 6.07 -21.83 10.62
N LYS A 226 7.16 -22.50 10.28
CA LYS A 226 8.14 -21.99 9.31
C LYS A 226 7.56 -22.13 7.91
N LYS A 227 7.61 -21.04 7.13
CA LYS A 227 7.19 -21.00 5.72
C LYS A 227 8.39 -20.65 4.85
N VAL A 228 8.36 -21.13 3.61
CA VAL A 228 9.31 -20.70 2.58
C VAL A 228 8.67 -19.56 1.81
N THR A 229 9.25 -18.36 1.89
CA THR A 229 8.76 -17.22 1.12
C THR A 229 9.21 -17.32 -0.33
N SER A 230 8.33 -16.93 -1.26
CA SER A 230 8.63 -16.82 -2.68
C SER A 230 9.34 -15.51 -3.06
N LEU A 231 9.47 -14.58 -2.11
CA LEU A 231 10.13 -13.30 -2.34
C LEU A 231 11.62 -13.50 -2.60
N THR A 232 12.12 -12.96 -3.72
CA THR A 232 13.54 -12.98 -4.08
C THR A 232 14.08 -11.56 -4.19
N GLY A 233 15.33 -11.36 -3.78
CA GLY A 233 15.98 -10.04 -3.82
C GLY A 233 16.20 -9.48 -5.24
N ALA A 234 16.08 -10.30 -6.29
CA ALA A 234 16.41 -9.92 -7.67
C ALA A 234 15.34 -9.02 -8.34
N ALA A 235 14.11 -8.99 -7.84
CA ALA A 235 12.99 -8.27 -8.47
C ALA A 235 12.96 -6.75 -8.20
N ILE A 236 13.89 -6.19 -7.44
CA ILE A 236 13.80 -4.82 -6.86
C ILE A 236 14.61 -3.77 -7.63
N GLY A 237 15.21 -4.11 -8.76
CA GLY A 237 15.99 -3.15 -9.57
C GLY A 237 15.13 -2.26 -10.48
N LYS A 238 15.55 -1.01 -10.72
CA LYS A 238 14.91 -0.10 -11.69
C LYS A 238 15.12 -0.54 -13.14
N GLY A 239 16.08 -1.42 -13.41
CA GLY A 239 16.47 -1.76 -14.77
C GLY A 239 16.99 -0.51 -15.52
N ASN A 240 16.52 -0.31 -16.73
CA ASN A 240 16.88 0.83 -17.58
C ASN A 240 15.99 2.07 -17.37
N PHE A 241 15.07 2.03 -16.42
CA PHE A 241 14.15 3.14 -16.15
C PHE A 241 14.75 4.14 -15.15
N ARG A 242 14.38 5.39 -15.32
CA ARG A 242 14.82 6.47 -14.43
C ARG A 242 14.21 6.35 -13.02
N HIS A 243 12.94 5.97 -12.94
CA HIS A 243 12.17 5.85 -11.71
C HIS A 243 11.50 4.48 -11.60
N PHE A 244 11.19 4.04 -10.38
CA PHE A 244 10.39 2.83 -10.17
C PHE A 244 8.99 2.99 -10.74
N MET A 245 8.34 4.15 -10.54
CA MET A 245 7.01 4.41 -11.10
C MET A 245 6.98 4.24 -12.62
N GLU A 246 7.99 4.72 -13.34
CA GLU A 246 8.10 4.56 -14.79
C GLU A 246 8.18 3.07 -15.17
N LYS A 247 9.05 2.31 -14.51
CA LYS A 247 9.16 0.87 -14.70
C LYS A 247 7.82 0.17 -14.45
N GLU A 248 7.18 0.48 -13.33
CA GLU A 248 5.92 -0.14 -12.89
C GLU A 248 4.76 0.19 -13.83
N MET A 249 4.72 1.39 -14.42
CA MET A 249 3.77 1.71 -15.48
C MET A 249 4.00 0.85 -16.73
N HIS A 250 5.26 0.61 -17.12
CA HIS A 250 5.60 -0.21 -18.28
C HIS A 250 5.41 -1.71 -18.04
N GLU A 251 5.33 -2.17 -16.81
CA GLU A 251 5.00 -3.56 -16.45
C GLU A 251 3.51 -3.89 -16.59
N GLN A 252 2.61 -2.89 -16.66
CA GLN A 252 1.16 -3.09 -16.66
C GLN A 252 0.66 -4.03 -17.75
N PRO A 253 1.12 -3.97 -19.03
CA PRO A 253 0.67 -4.91 -20.05
C PRO A 253 0.96 -6.37 -19.69
N VAL A 254 2.13 -6.64 -19.13
CA VAL A 254 2.53 -8.00 -18.71
C VAL A 254 1.70 -8.45 -17.51
N VAL A 255 1.58 -7.60 -16.48
CA VAL A 255 0.79 -7.92 -15.27
C VAL A 255 -0.68 -8.19 -15.60
N ILE A 256 -1.29 -7.38 -16.47
CA ILE A 256 -2.68 -7.61 -16.92
C ILE A 256 -2.77 -8.93 -17.69
N GLY A 257 -1.81 -9.20 -18.58
CA GLY A 257 -1.76 -10.44 -19.36
C GLY A 257 -1.64 -11.69 -18.49
N ASP A 258 -0.75 -11.68 -17.52
CA ASP A 258 -0.52 -12.78 -16.59
C ASP A 258 -1.76 -13.05 -15.72
N LEU A 259 -2.42 -11.99 -15.24
CA LEU A 259 -3.68 -12.09 -14.50
C LEU A 259 -4.77 -12.72 -15.34
N LEU A 260 -4.98 -12.24 -16.56
CA LEU A 260 -6.00 -12.78 -17.45
C LEU A 260 -5.71 -14.23 -17.83
N HIS A 261 -4.44 -14.58 -18.07
CA HIS A 261 -4.04 -15.97 -18.32
C HIS A 261 -4.36 -16.90 -17.14
N ARG A 262 -4.22 -16.40 -15.91
CA ARG A 262 -4.51 -17.18 -14.69
C ARG A 262 -5.99 -17.27 -14.36
N MET A 263 -6.75 -16.20 -14.65
CA MET A 263 -8.14 -16.04 -14.21
C MET A 263 -9.20 -16.27 -15.30
N VAL A 264 -8.76 -16.62 -16.51
CA VAL A 264 -9.64 -16.90 -17.65
C VAL A 264 -9.24 -18.24 -18.27
N ASP A 265 -10.19 -19.13 -18.45
CA ASP A 265 -10.00 -20.35 -19.24
C ASP A 265 -9.97 -19.99 -20.74
N ALA A 266 -8.84 -20.22 -21.39
CA ALA A 266 -8.61 -19.82 -22.76
C ALA A 266 -9.52 -20.55 -23.79
N ALA A 267 -10.00 -21.76 -23.47
CA ALA A 267 -10.83 -22.55 -24.38
C ALA A 267 -12.29 -22.15 -24.31
N SER A 268 -12.81 -21.88 -23.11
CA SER A 268 -14.21 -21.52 -22.90
C SER A 268 -14.44 -20.01 -22.80
N GLN A 269 -13.38 -19.22 -22.63
CA GLN A 269 -13.44 -17.77 -22.35
C GLN A 269 -14.22 -17.43 -21.07
N MET A 270 -14.24 -18.36 -20.12
CA MET A 270 -14.95 -18.20 -18.87
C MET A 270 -14.02 -17.77 -17.74
N PRO A 271 -14.51 -16.96 -16.78
CA PRO A 271 -13.75 -16.61 -15.59
C PRO A 271 -13.49 -17.84 -14.74
N VAL A 272 -12.25 -17.96 -14.23
CA VAL A 272 -11.80 -18.98 -13.32
C VAL A 272 -11.35 -18.33 -12.03
N LEU A 273 -11.96 -18.73 -10.91
CA LEU A 273 -11.55 -18.28 -9.57
C LEU A 273 -10.95 -19.45 -8.79
N PRO A 274 -10.12 -19.19 -7.78
CA PRO A 274 -9.74 -20.21 -6.82
C PRO A 274 -10.98 -20.78 -6.12
N ALA A 275 -10.85 -21.95 -5.50
CA ALA A 275 -11.94 -22.51 -4.70
C ALA A 275 -12.32 -21.54 -3.57
N LEU A 276 -13.57 -21.15 -3.53
CA LEU A 276 -14.11 -20.25 -2.49
C LEU A 276 -14.86 -21.08 -1.44
N PRO A 277 -14.75 -20.77 -0.15
CA PRO A 277 -15.46 -21.47 0.92
C PRO A 277 -16.95 -21.11 1.01
N PHE A 278 -17.43 -20.18 0.17
CA PHE A 278 -18.80 -19.70 0.09
C PHE A 278 -19.35 -19.71 -1.34
N ASP A 279 -20.66 -19.75 -1.47
CA ASP A 279 -21.36 -19.81 -2.75
C ASP A 279 -21.73 -18.39 -3.24
N LEU A 280 -21.10 -17.94 -4.33
CA LEU A 280 -21.34 -16.62 -4.93
C LEU A 280 -22.80 -16.40 -5.35
N ALA A 281 -23.53 -17.47 -5.71
CA ALA A 281 -24.95 -17.35 -6.09
C ALA A 281 -25.84 -16.95 -4.90
N LYS A 282 -25.42 -17.26 -3.67
CA LYS A 282 -26.18 -17.02 -2.44
C LYS A 282 -25.83 -15.70 -1.75
N ILE A 283 -24.78 -15.00 -2.20
CA ILE A 283 -24.40 -13.71 -1.62
C ILE A 283 -25.51 -12.69 -1.86
N SER A 284 -26.07 -12.15 -0.79
CA SER A 284 -27.19 -11.21 -0.84
C SER A 284 -26.76 -9.79 -1.16
N HIS A 285 -25.58 -9.38 -0.72
CA HIS A 285 -24.96 -8.07 -0.97
C HIS A 285 -23.44 -8.16 -0.77
N MET A 286 -22.72 -7.16 -1.26
CA MET A 286 -21.28 -7.04 -1.08
C MET A 286 -20.91 -5.69 -0.47
N THR A 287 -19.92 -5.69 0.40
CA THR A 287 -19.29 -4.47 0.93
C THR A 287 -17.82 -4.47 0.56
N LEU A 288 -17.43 -3.55 -0.32
CA LEU A 288 -16.05 -3.36 -0.73
C LEU A 288 -15.42 -2.28 0.14
N SER A 289 -14.27 -2.55 0.77
CA SER A 289 -13.61 -1.55 1.62
C SER A 289 -12.10 -1.51 1.38
N ALA A 290 -11.57 -0.29 1.30
CA ALA A 290 -10.16 -0.02 1.05
C ALA A 290 -9.81 1.45 1.38
N CYS A 291 -8.52 1.81 1.24
CA CYS A 291 -8.01 3.17 1.31
C CYS A 291 -7.38 3.61 -0.02
N GLY A 292 -7.34 4.92 -0.29
CA GLY A 292 -6.63 5.53 -1.42
C GLY A 292 -7.02 4.94 -2.78
N SER A 293 -6.02 4.60 -3.62
CA SER A 293 -6.24 3.98 -4.93
C SER A 293 -7.05 2.68 -4.85
N GLY A 294 -6.85 1.87 -3.79
CA GLY A 294 -7.66 0.67 -3.55
C GLY A 294 -9.15 0.97 -3.41
N TYR A 295 -9.51 2.07 -2.75
CA TYR A 295 -10.89 2.51 -2.67
C TYR A 295 -11.47 2.92 -4.04
N TYR A 296 -10.68 3.57 -4.90
CA TYR A 296 -11.15 3.89 -6.26
C TYR A 296 -11.27 2.65 -7.14
N ALA A 297 -10.42 1.62 -6.92
CA ALA A 297 -10.63 0.31 -7.53
C ALA A 297 -11.92 -0.34 -7.03
N ALA A 298 -12.21 -0.28 -5.72
CA ALA A 298 -13.46 -0.77 -5.13
C ALA A 298 -14.69 -0.05 -5.71
N LEU A 299 -14.64 1.28 -5.87
CA LEU A 299 -15.71 2.05 -6.52
C LEU A 299 -15.93 1.61 -7.98
N THR A 300 -14.86 1.34 -8.75
CA THR A 300 -14.98 0.83 -10.12
C THR A 300 -15.62 -0.56 -10.11
N GLY A 301 -15.15 -1.44 -9.21
CA GLY A 301 -15.72 -2.78 -8.99
C GLY A 301 -17.21 -2.75 -8.64
N LYS A 302 -17.64 -1.78 -7.83
CA LYS A 302 -19.07 -1.54 -7.54
C LYS A 302 -19.88 -1.34 -8.82
N PHE A 303 -19.43 -0.46 -9.73
CA PHE A 303 -20.13 -0.23 -11.00
C PHE A 303 -20.27 -1.52 -11.80
N TRP A 304 -19.23 -2.34 -11.89
CA TRP A 304 -19.29 -3.62 -12.61
C TRP A 304 -20.21 -4.63 -11.92
N LEU A 305 -20.04 -4.88 -10.63
CA LEU A 305 -20.85 -5.83 -9.88
C LEU A 305 -22.34 -5.48 -9.91
N GLU A 306 -22.69 -4.21 -9.74
CA GLU A 306 -24.10 -3.78 -9.80
C GLU A 306 -24.69 -3.88 -11.22
N SER A 307 -23.90 -3.51 -12.25
CA SER A 307 -24.42 -3.47 -13.63
C SER A 307 -24.55 -4.84 -14.27
N ILE A 308 -23.56 -5.74 -14.11
CA ILE A 308 -23.53 -7.03 -14.80
C ILE A 308 -23.90 -8.21 -13.88
N SER A 309 -23.56 -8.17 -12.60
CA SER A 309 -23.85 -9.26 -11.67
C SER A 309 -25.15 -9.07 -10.90
N ARG A 310 -25.73 -7.87 -10.96
CA ARG A 310 -27.01 -7.51 -10.32
C ARG A 310 -27.04 -7.80 -8.82
N VAL A 311 -25.91 -7.65 -8.14
CA VAL A 311 -25.78 -7.74 -6.70
C VAL A 311 -25.69 -6.32 -6.11
N PRO A 312 -26.41 -5.98 -5.03
CA PRO A 312 -26.25 -4.71 -4.34
C PRO A 312 -24.85 -4.60 -3.76
N VAL A 313 -24.16 -3.47 -4.01
CA VAL A 313 -22.77 -3.25 -3.54
C VAL A 313 -22.66 -1.93 -2.82
N GLU A 314 -22.05 -1.94 -1.65
CA GLU A 314 -21.56 -0.74 -0.97
C GLU A 314 -20.03 -0.67 -1.12
N ALA A 315 -19.50 0.50 -1.45
CA ALA A 315 -18.06 0.74 -1.45
C ALA A 315 -17.76 1.84 -0.43
N ASP A 316 -16.86 1.57 0.51
CA ASP A 316 -16.62 2.43 1.65
C ASP A 316 -15.12 2.62 1.93
N VAL A 317 -14.76 3.79 2.45
CA VAL A 317 -13.40 4.10 2.89
C VAL A 317 -13.11 3.37 4.19
N ALA A 318 -12.06 2.56 4.23
CA ALA A 318 -11.79 1.70 5.38
C ALA A 318 -11.52 2.47 6.68
N SER A 319 -10.87 3.64 6.60
CA SER A 319 -10.61 4.51 7.75
C SER A 319 -11.88 5.03 8.43
N GLU A 320 -12.98 5.22 7.68
CA GLU A 320 -14.26 5.66 8.22
C GLU A 320 -15.16 4.47 8.60
N PHE A 321 -15.10 3.41 7.80
CA PHE A 321 -15.93 2.22 7.97
C PHE A 321 -15.76 1.60 9.36
N ARG A 322 -14.50 1.44 9.81
CA ARG A 322 -14.19 0.81 11.10
C ARG A 322 -14.79 1.54 12.32
N TYR A 323 -14.86 2.88 12.26
CA TYR A 323 -15.37 3.70 13.37
C TYR A 323 -16.89 3.90 13.29
N ARG A 324 -17.44 3.95 12.08
CA ARG A 324 -18.88 4.06 11.88
C ARG A 324 -19.61 2.79 12.31
N ALA A 325 -18.93 1.64 12.28
CA ALA A 325 -19.47 0.33 12.66
C ALA A 325 -20.87 0.07 12.04
N PRO A 326 -21.01 0.09 10.70
CA PRO A 326 -22.31 0.03 10.03
C PRO A 326 -22.98 -1.34 10.26
N PRO A 327 -24.33 -1.39 10.34
CA PRO A 327 -25.03 -2.66 10.44
C PRO A 327 -24.81 -3.51 9.17
N MET A 328 -24.41 -4.76 9.37
CA MET A 328 -24.17 -5.70 8.27
C MET A 328 -25.38 -6.61 8.06
N ARG A 329 -25.68 -6.90 6.79
CA ARG A 329 -26.80 -7.81 6.44
C ARG A 329 -26.31 -9.26 6.46
N GLU A 330 -27.23 -10.19 6.77
CA GLU A 330 -26.94 -11.62 6.70
C GLU A 330 -26.59 -12.07 5.27
N ASN A 331 -25.74 -13.10 5.15
CA ASN A 331 -25.25 -13.66 3.89
C ASN A 331 -24.53 -12.63 2.99
N GLY A 332 -23.82 -11.68 3.60
CA GLY A 332 -23.01 -10.71 2.89
C GLY A 332 -21.60 -11.21 2.61
N LEU A 333 -20.92 -10.52 1.69
CA LEU A 333 -19.51 -10.70 1.37
C LEU A 333 -18.76 -9.40 1.58
N GLY A 334 -17.80 -9.40 2.50
CA GLY A 334 -16.79 -8.36 2.63
C GLY A 334 -15.67 -8.58 1.61
N VAL A 335 -15.39 -7.58 0.78
CA VAL A 335 -14.29 -7.62 -0.19
C VAL A 335 -13.29 -6.51 0.16
N LEU A 336 -12.12 -6.89 0.64
CA LEU A 336 -11.08 -5.96 1.09
C LEU A 336 -9.98 -5.82 0.04
N LEU A 337 -9.59 -4.59 -0.30
CA LEU A 337 -8.53 -4.36 -1.27
C LEU A 337 -7.31 -3.72 -0.59
N SER A 338 -6.13 -4.31 -0.77
CA SER A 338 -4.88 -3.74 -0.30
C SER A 338 -3.70 -4.28 -1.12
N GLN A 339 -2.88 -3.38 -1.67
CA GLN A 339 -1.66 -3.80 -2.38
C GLN A 339 -0.69 -4.51 -1.42
N SER A 340 -0.37 -3.91 -0.28
CA SER A 340 0.55 -4.47 0.71
C SER A 340 -0.07 -5.59 1.55
N GLY A 341 -1.40 -5.59 1.70
CA GLY A 341 -2.10 -6.42 2.65
C GLY A 341 -1.82 -6.10 4.12
N GLU A 342 -1.19 -4.94 4.39
CA GLU A 342 -0.80 -4.48 5.74
C GLU A 342 -1.42 -3.13 6.11
N THR A 343 -2.38 -2.62 5.33
CA THR A 343 -3.06 -1.35 5.62
C THR A 343 -3.90 -1.48 6.88
N ALA A 344 -3.55 -0.73 7.92
CA ALA A 344 -4.15 -0.86 9.26
C ALA A 344 -5.68 -0.73 9.25
N ASP A 345 -6.21 0.33 8.63
CA ASP A 345 -7.65 0.56 8.53
C ASP A 345 -8.38 -0.54 7.76
N THR A 346 -7.78 -1.03 6.66
CA THR A 346 -8.39 -2.11 5.87
C THR A 346 -8.42 -3.43 6.65
N LEU A 347 -7.38 -3.72 7.43
CA LEU A 347 -7.36 -4.89 8.32
C LEU A 347 -8.39 -4.77 9.44
N ALA A 348 -8.57 -3.56 9.99
CA ALA A 348 -9.59 -3.33 11.01
C ALA A 348 -11.02 -3.45 10.45
N ALA A 349 -11.27 -2.94 9.23
CA ALA A 349 -12.54 -3.12 8.53
C ALA A 349 -12.83 -4.61 8.27
N LEU A 350 -11.81 -5.40 7.86
CA LEU A 350 -11.90 -6.86 7.72
C LEU A 350 -12.35 -7.51 9.02
N ARG A 351 -11.64 -7.24 10.13
CA ARG A 351 -11.93 -7.81 11.46
C ARG A 351 -13.36 -7.48 11.89
N TYR A 352 -13.81 -6.25 11.66
CA TYR A 352 -15.18 -5.85 11.95
C TYR A 352 -16.19 -6.66 11.14
N MET A 353 -16.02 -6.76 9.81
CA MET A 353 -16.93 -7.51 8.94
C MET A 353 -16.97 -8.99 9.33
N ALA A 354 -15.83 -9.61 9.62
CA ALA A 354 -15.74 -11.00 10.07
C ALA A 354 -16.49 -11.20 11.40
N ALA A 355 -16.31 -10.29 12.37
CA ALA A 355 -17.03 -10.33 13.65
C ALA A 355 -18.56 -10.15 13.50
N GLN A 356 -19.02 -9.53 12.40
CA GLN A 356 -20.44 -9.42 12.04
C GLN A 356 -20.93 -10.60 11.17
N GLY A 357 -20.16 -11.68 11.05
CA GLY A 357 -20.55 -12.90 10.35
C GLY A 357 -20.58 -12.79 8.83
N GLN A 358 -19.83 -11.85 8.25
CA GLN A 358 -19.66 -11.75 6.79
C GLN A 358 -18.63 -12.77 6.30
N ASN A 359 -18.85 -13.35 5.11
CA ASN A 359 -17.77 -14.03 4.40
C ASN A 359 -16.71 -13.00 3.99
N ILE A 360 -15.43 -13.38 4.02
CA ILE A 360 -14.32 -12.46 3.76
C ILE A 360 -13.49 -12.91 2.56
N LEU A 361 -13.45 -12.04 1.56
CA LEU A 361 -12.58 -12.16 0.39
C LEU A 361 -11.64 -10.96 0.33
N SER A 362 -10.35 -11.17 0.08
CA SER A 362 -9.42 -10.06 -0.11
C SER A 362 -8.75 -10.09 -1.47
N VAL A 363 -8.57 -8.91 -2.07
CA VAL A 363 -7.78 -8.67 -3.27
C VAL A 363 -6.46 -8.07 -2.84
N VAL A 364 -5.40 -8.88 -2.86
CA VAL A 364 -4.08 -8.51 -2.30
C VAL A 364 -2.96 -8.86 -3.28
N ASN A 365 -1.82 -8.16 -3.16
CA ASN A 365 -0.62 -8.45 -3.96
C ASN A 365 0.46 -9.19 -3.15
N VAL A 366 0.26 -9.34 -1.84
CA VAL A 366 1.17 -10.06 -0.95
C VAL A 366 0.38 -11.18 -0.25
N PRO A 367 0.43 -12.43 -0.76
CA PRO A 367 -0.38 -13.53 -0.25
C PRO A 367 -0.06 -13.93 1.21
N GLU A 368 1.10 -13.53 1.71
CA GLU A 368 1.55 -13.82 3.09
C GLU A 368 1.23 -12.68 4.07
N SER A 369 0.55 -11.63 3.63
CA SER A 369 0.23 -10.45 4.43
C SER A 369 -0.82 -10.71 5.51
N SER A 370 -0.96 -9.77 6.45
CA SER A 370 -1.91 -9.85 7.57
C SER A 370 -3.36 -9.91 7.09
N ILE A 371 -3.73 -9.11 6.08
CA ILE A 371 -5.08 -9.16 5.47
C ILE A 371 -5.31 -10.51 4.80
N ALA A 372 -4.32 -11.02 4.03
CA ALA A 372 -4.44 -12.31 3.38
C ALA A 372 -4.65 -13.47 4.38
N ARG A 373 -3.88 -13.47 5.48
CA ARG A 373 -4.00 -14.50 6.53
C ARG A 373 -5.32 -14.43 7.32
N ALA A 374 -5.90 -13.24 7.43
CA ALA A 374 -7.17 -13.02 8.12
C ALA A 374 -8.40 -13.26 7.24
N SER A 375 -8.22 -13.49 5.94
CA SER A 375 -9.30 -13.70 4.98
C SER A 375 -9.61 -15.19 4.80
N GLU A 376 -10.87 -15.51 4.51
CA GLU A 376 -11.30 -16.87 4.18
C GLU A 376 -10.86 -17.29 2.76
N ALA A 377 -10.77 -16.31 1.86
CA ALA A 377 -10.27 -16.50 0.50
C ALA A 377 -9.51 -15.23 0.03
N ILE A 378 -8.56 -15.42 -0.90
CA ILE A 378 -7.83 -14.33 -1.53
C ILE A 378 -7.89 -14.43 -3.05
N LEU A 379 -7.94 -13.27 -3.70
CA LEU A 379 -7.64 -13.09 -5.12
C LEU A 379 -6.30 -12.33 -5.20
N ASP A 380 -5.25 -13.06 -5.57
CA ASP A 380 -3.90 -12.53 -5.69
C ASP A 380 -3.77 -11.72 -6.99
N THR A 381 -3.27 -10.49 -6.90
CA THR A 381 -3.07 -9.62 -8.05
C THR A 381 -1.80 -9.90 -8.84
N ILE A 382 -0.94 -10.79 -8.35
CA ILE A 382 0.34 -11.20 -8.95
C ILE A 382 1.16 -10.08 -9.64
N ALA A 383 0.96 -8.83 -9.22
CA ALA A 383 1.63 -7.68 -9.82
C ALA A 383 3.13 -7.60 -9.50
N GLY A 384 3.63 -8.50 -8.65
CA GLY A 384 4.99 -8.45 -8.15
C GLY A 384 5.24 -7.23 -7.24
N PRO A 385 6.50 -6.98 -6.82
CA PRO A 385 6.82 -5.83 -5.99
C PRO A 385 6.49 -4.50 -6.68
N GLU A 386 5.82 -3.61 -5.97
CA GLU A 386 5.57 -2.22 -6.37
C GLU A 386 6.23 -1.30 -5.34
N ILE A 387 7.26 -0.57 -5.76
CA ILE A 387 8.19 0.17 -4.88
C ILE A 387 7.87 1.65 -4.84
N SER A 388 7.45 2.25 -5.98
CA SER A 388 7.03 3.65 -5.99
C SER A 388 5.86 3.86 -5.02
N VAL A 389 5.85 4.97 -4.29
CA VAL A 389 4.81 5.27 -3.31
C VAL A 389 3.44 5.39 -4.00
N ALA A 390 3.38 6.10 -5.11
CA ALA A 390 2.17 6.20 -5.93
C ALA A 390 1.86 4.85 -6.61
N SER A 391 0.65 4.32 -6.40
CA SER A 391 0.24 3.05 -6.98
C SER A 391 0.00 3.17 -8.48
N THR A 392 0.48 2.19 -9.26
CA THR A 392 0.33 2.12 -10.72
C THR A 392 -0.15 0.73 -11.17
N LYS A 393 0.76 -0.23 -11.31
CA LYS A 393 0.44 -1.60 -11.75
C LYS A 393 -0.46 -2.35 -10.75
N ALA A 394 -0.31 -2.08 -9.45
CA ALA A 394 -1.19 -2.69 -8.46
C ALA A 394 -2.64 -2.22 -8.61
N PHE A 395 -2.87 -0.94 -8.96
CA PHE A 395 -4.19 -0.41 -9.23
C PHE A 395 -4.85 -1.08 -10.45
N THR A 396 -4.15 -1.12 -11.60
CA THR A 396 -4.69 -1.77 -12.81
C THR A 396 -4.86 -3.28 -12.64
N ALA A 397 -3.99 -3.93 -11.85
CA ALA A 397 -4.16 -5.33 -11.46
C ALA A 397 -5.41 -5.55 -10.61
N GLN A 398 -5.66 -4.71 -9.60
CA GLN A 398 -6.89 -4.76 -8.79
C GLN A 398 -8.15 -4.56 -9.66
N LEU A 399 -8.12 -3.60 -10.59
CA LEU A 399 -9.21 -3.40 -11.54
C LEU A 399 -9.45 -4.66 -12.41
N THR A 400 -8.37 -5.28 -12.91
CA THR A 400 -8.47 -6.50 -13.74
C THR A 400 -9.07 -7.66 -12.95
N VAL A 401 -8.61 -7.89 -11.72
CA VAL A 401 -9.16 -8.90 -10.81
C VAL A 401 -10.63 -8.65 -10.54
N LEU A 402 -11.03 -7.41 -10.23
CA LEU A 402 -12.42 -7.05 -9.96
C LEU A 402 -13.33 -7.20 -11.20
N ALA A 403 -12.82 -6.90 -12.41
CA ALA A 403 -13.57 -7.12 -13.65
C ALA A 403 -13.84 -8.62 -13.87
N VAL A 404 -12.83 -9.46 -13.75
CA VAL A 404 -12.99 -10.93 -13.86
C VAL A 404 -13.88 -11.48 -12.74
N PHE A 405 -13.72 -10.99 -11.51
CA PHE A 405 -14.58 -11.36 -10.38
C PHE A 405 -16.04 -11.00 -10.64
N ALA A 406 -16.33 -9.81 -11.20
CA ALA A 406 -17.69 -9.41 -11.55
C ALA A 406 -18.30 -10.34 -12.60
N LEU A 407 -17.53 -10.79 -13.61
CA LEU A 407 -17.98 -11.79 -14.59
C LEU A 407 -18.26 -13.15 -13.93
N ALA A 408 -17.41 -13.59 -12.99
CA ALA A 408 -17.61 -14.84 -12.26
C ALA A 408 -18.87 -14.79 -11.39
N VAL A 409 -19.11 -13.67 -10.69
CA VAL A 409 -20.34 -13.46 -9.91
C VAL A 409 -21.56 -13.43 -10.83
N ALA A 410 -21.49 -12.74 -11.97
CA ALA A 410 -22.59 -12.68 -12.95
C ALA A 410 -22.97 -14.08 -13.45
N ARG A 411 -21.96 -14.91 -13.74
CA ARG A 411 -22.14 -16.29 -14.15
C ARG A 411 -22.77 -17.15 -13.06
N ALA A 412 -22.21 -17.11 -11.85
CA ALA A 412 -22.72 -17.86 -10.71
C ALA A 412 -24.17 -17.55 -10.37
N ARG A 413 -24.60 -16.31 -10.57
CA ARG A 413 -25.97 -15.83 -10.33
C ARG A 413 -26.90 -16.03 -11.53
N GLY A 414 -26.39 -16.45 -12.68
CA GLY A 414 -27.15 -16.49 -13.92
C GLY A 414 -27.65 -15.11 -14.39
N ALA A 415 -26.94 -14.04 -14.01
CA ALA A 415 -27.30 -12.65 -14.34
C ALA A 415 -27.01 -12.29 -15.80
N LEU A 416 -26.05 -12.96 -16.42
CA LEU A 416 -25.71 -12.86 -17.84
C LEU A 416 -25.60 -14.26 -18.47
N PRO A 417 -25.94 -14.42 -19.75
CA PRO A 417 -25.69 -15.67 -20.47
C PRO A 417 -24.18 -15.86 -20.74
N ASP A 418 -23.73 -17.11 -20.84
CA ASP A 418 -22.31 -17.43 -21.07
C ASP A 418 -21.75 -16.76 -22.35
N THR A 419 -22.58 -16.57 -23.39
CA THR A 419 -22.17 -15.84 -24.61
C THR A 419 -21.80 -14.39 -24.35
N GLU A 420 -22.50 -13.69 -23.46
CA GLU A 420 -22.18 -12.30 -23.11
C GLU A 420 -20.98 -12.25 -22.16
N ILE A 421 -20.84 -13.23 -21.27
CA ILE A 421 -19.63 -13.37 -20.42
C ILE A 421 -18.40 -13.56 -21.30
N ALA A 422 -18.45 -14.46 -22.29
CA ALA A 422 -17.34 -14.69 -23.23
C ALA A 422 -17.00 -13.40 -24.00
N ARG A 423 -18.00 -12.67 -24.52
CA ARG A 423 -17.78 -11.40 -25.21
C ARG A 423 -17.08 -10.35 -24.34
N LEU A 424 -17.48 -10.23 -23.07
CA LEU A 424 -16.85 -9.28 -22.13
C LEU A 424 -15.46 -9.76 -21.73
N THR A 425 -15.24 -11.06 -21.62
CA THR A 425 -13.91 -11.65 -21.38
C THR A 425 -12.97 -11.37 -22.56
N ASP A 426 -13.44 -11.50 -23.80
CA ASP A 426 -12.66 -11.13 -24.99
C ASP A 426 -12.20 -9.67 -24.95
N ALA A 427 -13.09 -8.77 -24.52
CA ALA A 427 -12.75 -7.38 -24.36
C ALA A 427 -11.64 -7.16 -23.31
N LEU A 428 -11.57 -7.96 -22.24
CA LEU A 428 -10.46 -7.94 -21.28
C LEU A 428 -9.17 -8.49 -21.89
N LEU A 429 -9.25 -9.54 -22.71
CA LEU A 429 -8.08 -10.17 -23.35
C LEU A 429 -7.37 -9.24 -24.36
N GLU A 430 -8.05 -8.20 -24.85
CA GLU A 430 -7.44 -7.16 -25.68
C GLU A 430 -6.55 -6.17 -24.87
N LEU A 431 -6.76 -6.07 -23.55
CA LEU A 431 -6.12 -5.05 -22.71
C LEU A 431 -4.60 -5.03 -22.78
N PRO A 432 -3.85 -6.16 -22.72
CA PRO A 432 -2.39 -6.13 -22.73
C PRO A 432 -1.83 -5.42 -23.96
N ALA A 433 -2.35 -5.74 -25.15
CA ALA A 433 -1.91 -5.13 -26.42
C ALA A 433 -2.26 -3.63 -26.45
N LYS A 434 -3.47 -3.27 -26.05
CA LYS A 434 -3.91 -1.86 -26.03
C LYS A 434 -3.19 -1.04 -24.94
N ALA A 435 -2.85 -1.64 -23.81
CA ALA A 435 -2.04 -1.01 -22.79
C ALA A 435 -0.61 -0.69 -23.29
N ALA A 436 -0.01 -1.63 -24.05
CA ALA A 436 1.29 -1.39 -24.68
C ALA A 436 1.22 -0.26 -25.73
N GLU A 437 0.13 -0.17 -26.49
CA GLU A 437 -0.12 0.92 -27.44
C GLU A 437 -0.27 2.28 -26.74
N VAL A 438 -0.95 2.34 -25.60
CA VAL A 438 -1.06 3.56 -24.78
C VAL A 438 0.31 4.00 -24.28
N LEU A 439 1.13 3.09 -23.75
CA LEU A 439 2.48 3.39 -23.27
C LEU A 439 3.41 3.86 -24.39
N ALA A 440 3.26 3.34 -25.62
CA ALA A 440 4.02 3.79 -26.79
C ALA A 440 3.69 5.23 -27.21
N ASN A 441 2.55 5.79 -26.79
CA ASN A 441 2.13 7.18 -27.07
C ASN A 441 2.68 8.20 -26.05
N ASP A 442 3.79 7.88 -25.39
CA ASP A 442 4.39 8.66 -24.30
C ASP A 442 4.67 10.12 -24.67
N GLY A 443 5.20 10.38 -25.88
CA GLY A 443 5.53 11.73 -26.33
C GLY A 443 4.36 12.70 -26.36
N THR A 444 3.15 12.24 -26.70
CA THR A 444 1.94 13.09 -26.72
C THR A 444 1.52 13.46 -25.30
N ILE A 445 1.61 12.52 -24.37
CA ILE A 445 1.25 12.75 -22.95
C ILE A 445 2.31 13.66 -22.31
N HIS A 446 3.60 13.46 -22.60
CA HIS A 446 4.68 14.34 -22.15
C HIS A 446 4.48 15.78 -22.63
N ALA A 447 4.10 16.00 -23.90
CA ALA A 447 3.81 17.33 -24.42
C ALA A 447 2.63 18.01 -23.70
N LEU A 448 1.59 17.22 -23.34
CA LEU A 448 0.49 17.71 -22.52
C LEU A 448 0.94 18.07 -21.11
N ALA A 449 1.80 17.25 -20.49
CA ALA A 449 2.29 17.46 -19.13
C ALA A 449 2.98 18.83 -18.95
N ALA A 450 3.68 19.33 -19.97
CA ALA A 450 4.30 20.66 -19.92
C ALA A 450 3.28 21.78 -19.70
N ARG A 451 2.06 21.64 -20.24
CA ARG A 451 0.97 22.61 -20.04
C ARG A 451 0.33 22.48 -18.65
N ILE A 452 0.20 21.24 -18.17
CA ILE A 452 -0.41 20.96 -16.87
C ILE A 452 0.54 21.34 -15.71
N ALA A 453 1.87 21.22 -15.90
CA ALA A 453 2.85 21.50 -14.86
C ALA A 453 2.81 22.96 -14.32
N GLU A 454 2.33 23.90 -15.13
CA GLU A 454 2.17 25.32 -14.75
C GLU A 454 0.86 25.61 -14.01
N ALA A 455 -0.10 24.67 -14.04
CA ALA A 455 -1.39 24.86 -13.40
C ALA A 455 -1.26 24.80 -11.87
N ARG A 456 -2.03 25.64 -11.17
CA ARG A 456 -2.18 25.56 -9.72
C ARG A 456 -3.22 24.51 -9.31
N ASP A 457 -4.33 24.47 -10.04
CA ASP A 457 -5.47 23.62 -9.78
C ASP A 457 -5.85 22.87 -11.06
N VAL A 458 -6.28 21.61 -10.95
CA VAL A 458 -6.69 20.77 -12.07
C VAL A 458 -7.96 20.01 -11.70
N LEU A 459 -8.98 20.03 -12.57
CA LEU A 459 -10.19 19.27 -12.38
C LEU A 459 -10.18 18.03 -13.29
N TYR A 460 -10.57 16.88 -12.73
CA TYR A 460 -10.76 15.65 -13.46
C TYR A 460 -12.24 15.29 -13.52
N LEU A 461 -12.73 14.93 -14.70
CA LEU A 461 -14.13 14.55 -14.91
C LEU A 461 -14.25 13.15 -15.48
N GLY A 462 -15.14 12.35 -14.92
CA GLY A 462 -15.50 11.03 -15.42
C GLY A 462 -16.98 10.73 -15.20
N ARG A 463 -17.48 9.66 -15.83
CA ARG A 463 -18.87 9.23 -15.64
C ARG A 463 -18.97 7.71 -15.58
N GLY A 464 -19.92 7.18 -14.77
CA GLY A 464 -20.06 5.74 -14.56
C GLY A 464 -18.75 5.16 -14.01
N ALA A 465 -18.32 4.02 -14.54
CA ALA A 465 -17.08 3.36 -14.13
C ALA A 465 -15.80 4.17 -14.41
N CYS A 466 -15.85 5.22 -15.25
CA CYS A 466 -14.75 6.16 -15.46
C CYS A 466 -14.70 7.31 -14.46
N TYR A 467 -15.69 7.48 -13.60
CA TYR A 467 -15.64 8.47 -12.52
C TYR A 467 -14.54 8.13 -11.48
N PRO A 468 -14.44 6.89 -10.98
CA PRO A 468 -13.32 6.54 -10.12
C PRO A 468 -11.94 6.70 -10.78
N ILE A 469 -11.84 6.55 -12.10
CA ILE A 469 -10.58 6.78 -12.84
C ILE A 469 -10.21 8.27 -12.86
N ALA A 470 -11.19 9.15 -12.93
CA ALA A 470 -10.97 10.59 -12.77
C ALA A 470 -10.49 10.94 -11.34
N LEU A 471 -11.05 10.30 -10.30
CA LEU A 471 -10.57 10.42 -8.93
C LEU A 471 -9.13 9.94 -8.77
N GLU A 472 -8.79 8.80 -9.37
CA GLU A 472 -7.43 8.24 -9.36
C GLU A 472 -6.42 9.14 -10.09
N GLY A 473 -6.80 9.69 -11.26
CA GLY A 473 -5.96 10.66 -11.97
C GLY A 473 -5.67 11.91 -11.16
N ALA A 474 -6.68 12.45 -10.48
CA ALA A 474 -6.53 13.57 -9.56
C ALA A 474 -5.64 13.21 -8.36
N LEU A 475 -5.80 12.01 -7.80
CA LEU A 475 -4.97 11.51 -6.70
C LEU A 475 -3.50 11.40 -7.15
N LYS A 476 -3.22 10.75 -8.27
CA LYS A 476 -1.84 10.60 -8.78
C LYS A 476 -1.18 11.96 -9.03
N LEU A 477 -1.91 12.89 -9.63
CA LEU A 477 -1.36 14.23 -9.89
C LEU A 477 -0.99 14.95 -8.58
N LYS A 478 -1.87 14.96 -7.58
CA LYS A 478 -1.59 15.63 -6.29
C LYS A 478 -0.48 14.95 -5.50
N GLU A 479 -0.40 13.63 -5.50
CA GLU A 479 0.59 12.87 -4.73
C GLU A 479 2.02 13.20 -5.15
N ILE A 480 2.30 13.23 -6.44
CA ILE A 480 3.68 13.30 -6.95
C ILE A 480 4.06 14.67 -7.51
N SER A 481 3.11 15.51 -7.91
CA SER A 481 3.39 16.86 -8.44
C SER A 481 3.07 17.99 -7.47
N TYR A 482 2.30 17.72 -6.41
CA TYR A 482 1.79 18.68 -5.42
C TYR A 482 0.86 19.73 -6.01
N ILE A 483 0.34 19.52 -7.23
CA ILE A 483 -0.74 20.33 -7.80
C ILE A 483 -2.04 19.93 -7.11
N HIS A 484 -2.85 20.92 -6.70
CA HIS A 484 -4.18 20.64 -6.19
C HIS A 484 -5.07 20.10 -7.33
N ALA A 485 -5.49 18.87 -7.22
CA ALA A 485 -6.31 18.21 -8.24
C ALA A 485 -7.52 17.51 -7.60
N GLU A 486 -8.68 17.67 -8.21
CA GLU A 486 -9.92 17.05 -7.75
C GLU A 486 -10.65 16.32 -8.87
N GLY A 487 -11.25 15.17 -8.54
CA GLY A 487 -12.06 14.40 -9.46
C GLY A 487 -13.56 14.55 -9.15
N TYR A 488 -14.38 14.70 -10.20
CA TYR A 488 -15.82 14.82 -10.06
C TYR A 488 -16.56 13.89 -11.03
N ALA A 489 -17.72 13.41 -10.61
CA ALA A 489 -18.69 12.89 -11.55
C ALA A 489 -19.12 14.03 -12.49
N ALA A 490 -19.01 13.84 -13.80
CA ALA A 490 -19.22 14.93 -14.77
C ALA A 490 -20.59 15.63 -14.63
N GLY A 491 -21.62 14.90 -14.20
CA GLY A 491 -22.95 15.46 -13.93
C GLY A 491 -23.00 16.40 -12.74
N GLU A 492 -22.11 16.19 -11.74
CA GLU A 492 -22.03 17.01 -10.52
C GLU A 492 -21.34 18.37 -10.76
N LEU A 493 -20.71 18.56 -11.91
CA LEU A 493 -20.09 19.83 -12.27
C LEU A 493 -21.04 21.03 -12.07
N LYS A 494 -22.31 20.86 -12.39
CA LYS A 494 -23.37 21.89 -12.28
C LYS A 494 -23.73 22.25 -10.83
N HIS A 495 -23.41 21.39 -9.88
CA HIS A 495 -23.81 21.49 -8.47
C HIS A 495 -22.73 22.09 -7.57
N GLY A 496 -21.86 22.95 -8.14
CA GLY A 496 -20.82 23.66 -7.41
C GLY A 496 -19.50 23.79 -8.17
N PRO A 497 -18.85 22.68 -8.57
CA PRO A 497 -17.49 22.71 -9.14
C PRO A 497 -17.34 23.58 -10.40
N ILE A 498 -18.40 23.81 -11.15
CA ILE A 498 -18.39 24.67 -12.34
C ILE A 498 -17.99 26.13 -12.00
N ALA A 499 -18.16 26.56 -10.75
CA ALA A 499 -17.71 27.87 -10.27
C ALA A 499 -16.18 28.02 -10.27
N LEU A 500 -15.42 26.91 -10.25
CA LEU A 500 -13.96 26.89 -10.29
C LEU A 500 -13.40 27.02 -11.71
N ILE A 501 -14.25 26.91 -12.74
CA ILE A 501 -13.82 26.89 -14.13
C ILE A 501 -13.54 28.28 -14.65
N ASP A 502 -12.30 28.49 -15.07
CA ASP A 502 -11.82 29.66 -15.78
C ASP A 502 -10.75 29.27 -16.82
N LYS A 503 -10.08 30.25 -17.42
CA LYS A 503 -9.04 30.02 -18.42
C LYS A 503 -7.73 29.44 -17.87
N ALA A 504 -7.54 29.47 -16.55
CA ALA A 504 -6.33 28.99 -15.89
C ALA A 504 -6.45 27.56 -15.38
N VAL A 505 -7.68 27.03 -15.23
CA VAL A 505 -7.94 25.69 -14.68
C VAL A 505 -8.13 24.67 -15.81
N PRO A 506 -7.18 23.75 -16.02
CA PRO A 506 -7.37 22.61 -16.91
C PRO A 506 -8.46 21.67 -16.40
N VAL A 507 -9.31 21.21 -17.33
CA VAL A 507 -10.37 20.22 -17.07
C VAL A 507 -10.06 18.97 -17.86
N ILE A 508 -9.60 17.93 -17.20
CA ILE A 508 -9.21 16.64 -17.79
C ILE A 508 -10.43 15.72 -17.77
N ALA A 509 -10.87 15.28 -18.94
CA ALA A 509 -12.04 14.43 -19.09
C ALA A 509 -11.67 13.01 -19.50
N ILE A 510 -12.10 12.03 -18.72
CA ILE A 510 -12.03 10.60 -19.03
C ILE A 510 -13.34 10.22 -19.74
N CYS A 511 -13.31 10.18 -21.07
CA CYS A 511 -14.51 10.18 -21.89
C CYS A 511 -14.44 9.18 -23.06
N PRO A 512 -14.41 7.84 -22.78
CA PRO A 512 -14.50 6.84 -23.84
C PRO A 512 -15.84 6.95 -24.59
N SER A 513 -15.85 6.65 -25.90
CA SER A 513 -17.10 6.52 -26.63
C SER A 513 -17.91 5.34 -26.08
N GLY A 514 -19.21 5.53 -25.90
CA GLY A 514 -20.08 4.52 -25.31
C GLY A 514 -21.41 5.10 -24.82
N PRO A 515 -22.17 4.36 -24.03
CA PRO A 515 -23.54 4.77 -23.63
C PRO A 515 -23.62 6.10 -22.87
N LEU A 516 -22.54 6.47 -22.14
CA LEU A 516 -22.50 7.69 -21.33
C LEU A 516 -21.78 8.86 -22.03
N PHE A 517 -21.25 8.65 -23.23
CA PHE A 517 -20.44 9.63 -23.96
C PHE A 517 -21.16 10.96 -24.16
N GLU A 518 -22.37 10.95 -24.74
CA GLU A 518 -23.12 12.17 -25.07
C GLU A 518 -23.45 12.99 -23.82
N LYS A 519 -23.70 12.31 -22.71
CA LYS A 519 -23.94 12.99 -21.41
C LYS A 519 -22.68 13.67 -20.87
N THR A 520 -21.54 13.02 -21.01
CA THR A 520 -20.24 13.60 -20.62
C THR A 520 -19.88 14.76 -21.55
N ALA A 521 -20.05 14.58 -22.88
CA ALA A 521 -19.79 15.61 -23.88
C ALA A 521 -20.60 16.89 -23.62
N SER A 522 -21.87 16.77 -23.24
CA SER A 522 -22.71 17.92 -22.86
C SER A 522 -22.13 18.69 -21.66
N ASN A 523 -21.66 17.98 -20.63
CA ASN A 523 -21.02 18.64 -19.48
C ASN A 523 -19.70 19.34 -19.86
N LEU A 524 -18.92 18.76 -20.78
CA LEU A 524 -17.71 19.38 -21.29
C LEU A 524 -17.99 20.64 -22.11
N GLN A 525 -19.07 20.67 -22.90
CA GLN A 525 -19.53 21.88 -23.61
C GLN A 525 -19.87 23.00 -22.64
N GLU A 526 -20.53 22.67 -21.52
CA GLU A 526 -20.85 23.66 -20.48
C GLU A 526 -19.59 24.23 -19.82
N ALA A 527 -18.58 23.39 -19.57
CA ALA A 527 -17.29 23.82 -19.05
C ALA A 527 -16.52 24.70 -20.06
N ALA A 528 -16.50 24.29 -21.33
CA ALA A 528 -15.86 25.03 -22.41
C ALA A 528 -16.51 26.41 -22.63
N ALA A 529 -17.84 26.51 -22.55
CA ALA A 529 -18.58 27.77 -22.67
C ALA A 529 -18.21 28.79 -21.58
N ARG A 530 -17.59 28.36 -20.46
CA ARG A 530 -17.10 29.19 -19.36
C ARG A 530 -15.58 29.45 -19.44
N GLY A 531 -14.97 29.07 -20.54
CA GLY A 531 -13.54 29.29 -20.78
C GLY A 531 -12.63 28.17 -20.27
N GLY A 532 -13.17 27.06 -19.77
CA GLY A 532 -12.39 25.94 -19.27
C GLY A 532 -11.47 25.35 -20.35
N GLN A 533 -10.23 25.03 -19.98
CA GLN A 533 -9.24 24.41 -20.84
C GLN A 533 -9.48 22.88 -20.87
N ILE A 534 -10.33 22.44 -21.81
CA ILE A 534 -10.76 21.03 -21.87
C ILE A 534 -9.66 20.16 -22.46
N VAL A 535 -9.19 19.19 -21.68
CA VAL A 535 -8.27 18.13 -22.10
C VAL A 535 -9.05 16.82 -22.18
N VAL A 536 -9.09 16.20 -23.34
CA VAL A 536 -9.92 15.01 -23.60
C VAL A 536 -9.04 13.77 -23.70
N PHE A 537 -9.32 12.77 -22.86
CA PHE A 537 -8.84 11.40 -23.02
C PHE A 537 -9.99 10.58 -23.59
N SER A 538 -9.87 10.17 -24.87
CA SER A 538 -10.95 9.47 -25.57
C SER A 538 -10.41 8.60 -26.70
N ASP A 539 -11.22 7.68 -27.19
CA ASP A 539 -10.94 6.94 -28.43
C ASP A 539 -11.15 7.83 -29.67
N PRO A 540 -10.79 7.36 -30.89
CA PRO A 540 -10.88 8.18 -32.11
C PRO A 540 -12.27 8.75 -32.38
N VAL A 541 -13.34 8.02 -32.00
CA VAL A 541 -14.73 8.46 -32.24
C VAL A 541 -15.09 9.62 -31.32
N GLY A 542 -14.80 9.49 -30.03
CA GLY A 542 -15.07 10.54 -29.05
C GLY A 542 -14.16 11.76 -29.25
N ALA A 543 -12.88 11.55 -29.57
CA ALA A 543 -11.92 12.60 -29.90
C ALA A 543 -12.40 13.47 -31.08
N ALA A 544 -12.89 12.85 -32.15
CA ALA A 544 -13.42 13.57 -33.30
C ALA A 544 -14.64 14.45 -32.94
N LYS A 545 -15.55 13.93 -32.11
CA LYS A 545 -16.76 14.65 -31.68
C LYS A 545 -16.45 15.84 -30.76
N LEU A 546 -15.43 15.75 -29.93
CA LEU A 546 -15.07 16.79 -28.96
C LEU A 546 -14.03 17.78 -29.50
N ARG A 547 -13.53 17.60 -30.72
CA ARG A 547 -12.45 18.39 -31.31
C ARG A 547 -12.70 19.91 -31.27
N ALA A 548 -13.95 20.33 -31.43
CA ALA A 548 -14.30 21.77 -31.48
C ALA A 548 -14.13 22.47 -30.12
N ILE A 549 -14.20 21.74 -29.01
CA ILE A 549 -14.11 22.31 -27.64
C ILE A 549 -12.83 21.90 -26.91
N ALA A 550 -12.10 20.92 -27.41
CA ALA A 550 -10.89 20.41 -26.78
C ALA A 550 -9.69 21.35 -27.01
N ALA A 551 -9.06 21.80 -25.94
CA ALA A 551 -7.77 22.51 -25.98
C ALA A 551 -6.60 21.53 -26.25
N ALA A 552 -6.76 20.26 -25.83
CA ALA A 552 -5.86 19.15 -26.16
C ALA A 552 -6.62 17.83 -26.14
N THR A 553 -6.14 16.84 -26.89
CA THR A 553 -6.75 15.51 -26.95
C THR A 553 -5.68 14.44 -26.93
N ILE A 554 -5.81 13.47 -26.04
CA ILE A 554 -5.07 12.22 -26.02
C ILE A 554 -5.99 11.15 -26.62
N VAL A 555 -5.60 10.66 -27.79
CA VAL A 555 -6.38 9.62 -28.50
C VAL A 555 -5.88 8.25 -28.02
N LEU A 556 -6.79 7.46 -27.49
CA LEU A 556 -6.52 6.13 -26.94
C LEU A 556 -7.12 5.05 -27.85
N PRO A 557 -6.60 3.83 -27.80
CA PRO A 557 -7.18 2.72 -28.55
C PRO A 557 -8.66 2.52 -28.19
N LYS A 558 -9.48 2.23 -29.18
CA LYS A 558 -10.88 1.87 -28.94
C LYS A 558 -10.95 0.53 -28.22
N ILE A 559 -11.75 0.47 -27.17
CA ILE A 559 -11.98 -0.73 -26.35
C ILE A 559 -13.46 -0.78 -25.93
N ASP A 560 -13.94 -1.97 -25.54
CA ASP A 560 -15.27 -2.11 -24.96
C ASP A 560 -15.42 -1.24 -23.70
N PRO A 561 -16.55 -0.55 -23.48
CA PRO A 561 -16.79 0.27 -22.30
C PRO A 561 -16.62 -0.47 -20.96
N PHE A 562 -16.79 -1.78 -20.93
CA PHE A 562 -16.53 -2.62 -19.75
C PHE A 562 -15.05 -2.62 -19.36
N ALA A 563 -14.15 -2.73 -20.33
CA ALA A 563 -12.70 -2.77 -20.12
C ALA A 563 -12.06 -1.36 -20.09
N ALA A 564 -12.76 -0.33 -20.54
CA ALA A 564 -12.25 1.03 -20.64
C ALA A 564 -11.66 1.59 -19.32
N PRO A 565 -12.25 1.39 -18.13
CA PRO A 565 -11.65 1.91 -16.89
C PRO A 565 -10.22 1.44 -16.66
N ILE A 566 -9.88 0.19 -17.00
CA ILE A 566 -8.54 -0.37 -16.84
C ILE A 566 -7.57 0.32 -17.80
N LEU A 567 -7.93 0.46 -19.07
CA LEU A 567 -7.09 1.07 -20.08
C LEU A 567 -6.86 2.57 -19.81
N TYR A 568 -7.89 3.30 -19.41
CA TYR A 568 -7.84 4.74 -19.19
C TYR A 568 -7.14 5.14 -17.89
N ALA A 569 -6.90 4.18 -16.95
CA ALA A 569 -6.07 4.39 -15.78
C ALA A 569 -4.60 4.63 -16.16
N ILE A 570 -4.09 4.02 -17.23
CA ILE A 570 -2.69 4.11 -17.62
C ILE A 570 -2.29 5.54 -18.03
N PRO A 571 -2.96 6.22 -18.98
CA PRO A 571 -2.54 7.54 -19.43
C PRO A 571 -2.68 8.63 -18.36
N VAL A 572 -3.57 8.50 -17.37
CA VAL A 572 -3.65 9.46 -16.26
C VAL A 572 -2.46 9.32 -15.30
N GLN A 573 -1.96 8.08 -15.12
CA GLN A 573 -0.71 7.83 -14.38
C GLN A 573 0.49 8.43 -15.12
N MET A 574 0.60 8.21 -16.44
CA MET A 574 1.66 8.76 -17.29
C MET A 574 1.68 10.30 -17.23
N LEU A 575 0.51 10.94 -17.31
CA LEU A 575 0.40 12.39 -17.20
C LEU A 575 0.94 12.89 -15.86
N ALA A 576 0.52 12.28 -14.76
CA ALA A 576 0.98 12.66 -13.42
C ALA A 576 2.51 12.48 -13.29
N TYR A 577 3.05 11.36 -13.80
CA TYR A 577 4.49 11.08 -13.83
C TYR A 577 5.27 12.19 -14.57
N HIS A 578 4.89 12.52 -15.79
CA HIS A 578 5.59 13.54 -16.56
C HIS A 578 5.50 14.93 -15.95
N VAL A 579 4.33 15.29 -15.38
CA VAL A 579 4.17 16.55 -14.65
C VAL A 579 5.14 16.60 -13.45
N ALA A 580 5.24 15.52 -12.68
CA ALA A 580 6.16 15.44 -11.54
C ALA A 580 7.63 15.56 -11.96
N VAL A 581 8.03 14.87 -13.05
CA VAL A 581 9.38 14.97 -13.62
C VAL A 581 9.72 16.39 -14.05
N LEU A 582 8.80 17.08 -14.74
CA LEU A 582 8.96 18.46 -15.18
C LEU A 582 9.08 19.44 -14.01
N LYS A 583 8.34 19.20 -12.93
CA LYS A 583 8.42 20.00 -11.70
C LYS A 583 9.65 19.67 -10.85
N GLY A 584 10.40 18.62 -11.17
CA GLY A 584 11.57 18.19 -10.41
C GLY A 584 11.25 17.63 -9.04
N THR A 585 10.04 17.15 -8.81
CA THR A 585 9.64 16.49 -7.56
C THR A 585 10.14 15.05 -7.50
N ASP A 586 10.23 14.48 -6.30
CA ASP A 586 10.59 13.07 -6.15
C ASP A 586 9.38 12.19 -6.51
N VAL A 587 9.49 11.48 -7.63
CA VAL A 587 8.40 10.66 -8.19
C VAL A 587 8.20 9.38 -7.39
N ASP A 588 9.30 8.73 -6.98
CA ASP A 588 9.24 7.43 -6.30
C ASP A 588 8.92 7.57 -4.81
N GLN A 589 9.39 8.67 -4.20
CA GLN A 589 9.25 8.96 -2.77
C GLN A 589 8.79 10.42 -2.57
N PRO A 590 7.52 10.74 -2.92
CA PRO A 590 7.00 12.08 -2.76
C PRO A 590 6.88 12.45 -1.27
N ARG A 591 7.11 13.75 -0.97
CA ARG A 591 7.10 14.24 0.43
C ARG A 591 5.80 13.87 1.14
N ASN A 592 5.90 13.57 2.44
CA ASN A 592 4.77 13.32 3.34
C ASN A 592 3.87 12.15 2.92
N LEU A 593 4.39 11.18 2.16
CA LEU A 593 3.65 9.98 1.77
C LEU A 593 4.48 8.72 2.03
N ALA A 594 3.83 7.65 2.45
CA ALA A 594 4.38 6.31 2.58
C ALA A 594 3.61 5.34 1.68
N LYS A 595 4.29 4.30 1.18
CA LYS A 595 3.67 3.28 0.30
C LYS A 595 2.55 2.52 0.99
N SER A 596 2.68 2.26 2.29
CA SER A 596 1.70 1.54 3.09
C SER A 596 1.57 2.18 4.45
N VAL A 597 0.34 2.52 4.82
CA VAL A 597 0.02 3.05 6.15
C VAL A 597 -0.30 1.87 7.05
N THR A 598 0.67 1.48 7.86
CA THR A 598 0.60 0.31 8.75
C THR A 598 0.29 0.70 10.20
N VAL A 599 0.10 1.98 10.44
CA VAL A 599 -0.22 2.59 11.74
C VAL A 599 -1.36 3.58 11.57
N GLU A 600 -2.06 3.88 12.66
CA GLU A 600 -3.08 4.93 12.72
C GLU A 600 -2.49 6.29 13.01
#